data_353f95f3f139be14b2cc48e9e1781ed2
#
_entry.id   353f95f3f139be14b2cc48e9e1781ed2
#
_cell.length_a   1.000
_cell.length_b   1.000
_cell.length_c   1.000
_cell.angle_alpha   90.00
_cell.angle_beta   90.00
_cell.angle_gamma   90.00
#
_symmetry.space_group_name_H-M   'P 1'
#
loop_
_entity.id
_entity.type
_entity.pdbx_description
1 polymer ?
#
loop_
_entity_poly.entity_id
_entity_poly.type
_entity_poly.pdbx_seq_one_letter_code
_entity_poly.pdbx_strand_id
1 'polypeptide(L)'
;YRGVSVGLQALHPGVGTGATPAAASTTRAPAVPPLLGDWLLVFGQVAPDRASAIVLDTRRVDRIVNQPPRPPGNFSIRLVDGAGATLADYSFAPVAMGDAGLPRGQGAPSLGFGHAVPFVSGTRAVRIVDVAGGGSVLATLPVSASAPVVANVTAGTPDAVTGLLPLAWTASDGDGDGLRFDLQVVRDNGNRALPLQSGL
;
A
#
# COMPACT_ATOMS: atom_id res chain seq x y z
N TYR A 1 -0.10 -7.34 8.63
CA TYR A 1 0.21 -7.92 7.30
C TYR A 1 1.28 -7.07 6.63
N ARG A 2 2.36 -7.69 6.15
CA ARG A 2 3.37 -7.05 5.32
C ARG A 2 3.27 -7.62 3.91
N GLY A 3 3.16 -6.76 2.91
CA GLY A 3 3.27 -7.14 1.51
C GLY A 3 4.74 -7.31 1.13
N VAL A 4 5.06 -8.38 0.41
CA VAL A 4 6.37 -8.60 -0.21
C VAL A 4 6.20 -8.40 -1.71
N SER A 5 6.96 -7.46 -2.29
CA SER A 5 6.96 -7.24 -3.73
C SER A 5 8.11 -8.02 -4.36
N VAL A 6 7.79 -8.94 -5.27
CA VAL A 6 8.77 -9.66 -6.08
C VAL A 6 8.83 -8.99 -7.44
N GLY A 7 9.97 -8.38 -7.77
CA GLY A 7 10.21 -7.76 -9.07
C GLY A 7 10.89 -8.75 -10.03
N LEU A 8 10.26 -9.06 -11.15
CA LEU A 8 10.87 -9.82 -12.24
C LEU A 8 11.22 -8.87 -13.39
N GLN A 9 12.50 -8.85 -13.76
CA GLN A 9 12.97 -8.09 -14.92
C GLN A 9 12.95 -9.01 -16.14
N ALA A 10 12.00 -8.79 -17.08
CA ALA A 10 11.98 -9.51 -18.35
C ALA A 10 12.80 -8.72 -19.38
N LEU A 11 13.90 -9.30 -19.85
CA LEU A 11 14.63 -8.87 -21.03
C LEU A 11 13.87 -9.36 -22.27
N HIS A 12 13.35 -8.45 -23.07
CA HIS A 12 12.76 -8.79 -24.37
C HIS A 12 13.80 -8.51 -25.46
N PRO A 13 14.13 -9.48 -26.33
CA PRO A 13 14.91 -9.20 -27.52
C PRO A 13 14.02 -8.43 -28.51
N GLY A 14 14.56 -7.34 -29.03
CA GLY A 14 13.85 -6.50 -29.97
C GLY A 14 13.54 -7.20 -31.30
N VAL A 15 12.32 -7.09 -31.76
CA VAL A 15 11.94 -7.36 -33.14
C VAL A 15 11.03 -6.26 -33.66
N GLY A 16 11.47 -5.67 -34.80
CA GLY A 16 10.58 -5.29 -35.86
C GLY A 16 10.01 -3.89 -35.92
N THR A 17 10.62 -3.13 -36.75
CA THR A 17 10.16 -1.95 -37.49
C THR A 17 8.67 -2.02 -37.86
N GLY A 18 7.90 -1.03 -37.44
CA GLY A 18 6.54 -0.78 -37.87
C GLY A 18 6.15 0.67 -37.71
N ALA A 19 5.74 1.28 -38.78
CA ALA A 19 5.29 2.65 -39.05
C ALA A 19 4.87 3.53 -37.88
N THR A 20 5.43 4.73 -37.88
CA THR A 20 5.13 5.82 -36.95
C THR A 20 3.77 6.47 -37.25
N PRO A 21 2.77 6.41 -36.37
CA PRO A 21 1.67 7.35 -36.45
C PRO A 21 2.11 8.68 -35.82
N ALA A 22 1.77 9.78 -36.47
CA ALA A 22 2.05 11.13 -36.01
C ALA A 22 1.60 11.35 -34.56
N ALA A 23 2.56 11.67 -33.71
CA ALA A 23 2.31 11.91 -32.29
C ALA A 23 1.59 13.25 -32.10
N ALA A 24 0.34 13.18 -31.63
CA ALA A 24 -0.27 14.32 -30.96
C ALA A 24 0.57 14.63 -29.70
N SER A 25 1.25 15.78 -29.71
CA SER A 25 1.99 16.30 -28.55
C SER A 25 1.00 16.67 -27.44
N THR A 26 0.61 15.69 -26.63
CA THR A 26 0.05 15.99 -25.33
C THR A 26 1.20 16.40 -24.44
N THR A 27 1.27 17.68 -24.10
CA THR A 27 2.21 18.22 -23.10
C THR A 27 1.90 17.55 -21.76
N ARG A 28 2.58 16.45 -21.48
CA ARG A 28 2.46 15.75 -20.22
C ARG A 28 3.04 16.64 -19.12
N ALA A 29 2.21 16.97 -18.12
CA ALA A 29 2.70 17.67 -16.95
C ALA A 29 3.97 16.97 -16.41
N PRO A 30 4.99 17.71 -15.95
CA PRO A 30 6.21 17.13 -15.43
C PRO A 30 5.84 16.15 -14.31
N ALA A 31 6.34 14.92 -14.40
CA ALA A 31 6.12 13.92 -13.37
C ALA A 31 6.80 14.40 -12.08
N VAL A 32 6.04 14.51 -11.00
CA VAL A 32 6.59 14.78 -9.68
C VAL A 32 7.50 13.59 -9.33
N PRO A 33 8.76 13.82 -8.96
CA PRO A 33 9.66 12.74 -8.61
C PRO A 33 9.10 11.97 -7.40
N PRO A 34 9.25 10.63 -7.35
CA PRO A 34 8.78 9.85 -6.22
C PRO A 34 9.54 10.22 -4.95
N LEU A 35 8.83 10.25 -3.81
CA LEU A 35 9.45 10.37 -2.50
C LEU A 35 10.03 9.00 -2.13
N LEU A 36 11.37 8.92 -2.06
CA LEU A 36 12.06 7.73 -1.59
C LEU A 36 12.10 7.70 -0.06
N GLY A 37 11.99 6.53 0.53
CA GLY A 37 12.02 6.35 1.97
C GLY A 37 11.17 5.16 2.41
N ASP A 38 11.17 4.92 3.70
CA ASP A 38 10.38 3.87 4.31
C ASP A 38 9.01 4.44 4.71
N TRP A 39 7.99 4.03 4.03
CA TRP A 39 6.64 4.55 4.18
C TRP A 39 5.65 3.44 4.54
N LEU A 40 4.64 3.80 5.33
CA LEU A 40 3.50 2.96 5.62
C LEU A 40 2.26 3.57 4.96
N LEU A 41 1.64 2.82 4.06
CA LEU A 41 0.31 3.11 3.54
C LEU A 41 -0.70 2.54 4.52
N VAL A 42 -1.67 3.35 4.96
CA VAL A 42 -2.72 2.93 5.89
C VAL A 42 -4.06 3.34 5.29
N PHE A 43 -4.93 2.36 5.05
CA PHE A 43 -6.27 2.58 4.53
C PHE A 43 -7.30 2.05 5.52
N GLY A 44 -8.41 2.77 5.67
CA GLY A 44 -9.43 2.33 6.60
C GLY A 44 -10.66 3.22 6.63
N GLN A 45 -11.50 2.94 7.59
CA GLN A 45 -12.74 3.67 7.83
C GLN A 45 -12.90 3.92 9.32
N VAL A 46 -13.44 5.07 9.66
CA VAL A 46 -13.89 5.41 11.01
C VAL A 46 -15.41 5.31 11.03
N ALA A 47 -15.96 4.69 12.05
CA ALA A 47 -17.38 4.61 12.26
C ALA A 47 -17.99 6.02 12.40
N PRO A 48 -19.23 6.26 11.92
CA PRO A 48 -19.87 7.58 11.99
C PRO A 48 -20.01 8.13 13.43
N ASP A 49 -20.20 7.24 14.40
CA ASP A 49 -20.28 7.57 15.83
C ASP A 49 -18.91 7.81 16.48
N ARG A 50 -17.81 7.62 15.72
CA ARG A 50 -16.44 7.76 16.17
C ARG A 50 -16.03 6.80 17.30
N ALA A 51 -16.79 5.73 17.50
CA ALA A 51 -16.52 4.76 18.58
C ALA A 51 -15.49 3.70 18.17
N SER A 52 -15.27 3.49 16.87
CA SER A 52 -14.34 2.50 16.34
C SER A 52 -13.79 2.89 14.99
N ALA A 53 -12.72 2.22 14.58
CA ALA A 53 -12.19 2.28 13.24
C ALA A 53 -11.82 0.87 12.75
N ILE A 54 -11.85 0.67 11.43
CA ILE A 54 -11.41 -0.55 10.77
C ILE A 54 -10.25 -0.18 9.86
N VAL A 55 -9.10 -0.81 10.06
CA VAL A 55 -7.97 -0.74 9.13
C VAL A 55 -8.17 -1.85 8.10
N LEU A 56 -8.41 -1.46 6.85
CA LEU A 56 -8.72 -2.37 5.75
C LEU A 56 -7.47 -2.95 5.11
N ASP A 57 -6.43 -2.12 4.98
CA ASP A 57 -5.15 -2.51 4.39
C ASP A 57 -4.01 -1.65 4.95
N THR A 58 -2.84 -2.29 5.07
CA THR A 58 -1.59 -1.61 5.38
C THR A 58 -0.47 -2.20 4.54
N ARG A 59 0.35 -1.31 3.96
CA ARG A 59 1.50 -1.73 3.15
C ARG A 59 2.71 -0.89 3.48
N ARG A 60 3.85 -1.54 3.63
CA ARG A 60 5.14 -0.86 3.72
C ARG A 60 5.74 -0.77 2.31
N VAL A 61 6.16 0.43 1.92
CA VAL A 61 6.71 0.71 0.58
C VAL A 61 7.98 1.56 0.71
N ASP A 62 8.89 1.40 -0.23
CA ASP A 62 10.16 2.12 -0.31
C ASP A 62 10.05 3.47 -1.06
N ARG A 63 8.92 3.72 -1.68
CA ARG A 63 8.66 4.95 -2.45
C ARG A 63 7.19 5.29 -2.50
N ILE A 64 6.90 6.56 -2.64
CA ILE A 64 5.55 7.07 -2.88
C ILE A 64 5.57 7.95 -4.13
N VAL A 65 4.61 7.69 -5.03
CA VAL A 65 4.36 8.51 -6.20
C VAL A 65 3.04 9.24 -5.99
N ASN A 66 3.04 10.57 -6.18
CA ASN A 66 1.82 11.39 -6.07
C ASN A 66 1.12 11.29 -4.70
N GLN A 67 1.85 11.55 -3.62
CA GLN A 67 1.22 11.63 -2.31
C GLN A 67 0.27 12.83 -2.24
N PRO A 68 -1.05 12.62 -2.07
CA PRO A 68 -1.95 13.74 -1.81
C PRO A 68 -1.60 14.35 -0.45
N PRO A 69 -1.79 15.67 -0.30
CA PRO A 69 -1.59 16.31 1.00
C PRO A 69 -2.50 15.67 2.03
N ARG A 70 -1.95 15.40 3.22
CA ARG A 70 -2.72 14.93 4.37
C ARG A 70 -3.23 16.15 5.12
N PRO A 71 -4.53 16.51 5.00
CA PRO A 71 -5.07 17.62 5.76
C PRO A 71 -5.01 17.28 7.25
N PRO A 72 -4.55 18.20 8.11
CA PRO A 72 -4.59 18.00 9.55
C PRO A 72 -6.05 17.86 9.99
N GLY A 73 -6.30 17.07 11.03
CA GLY A 73 -7.65 16.83 11.50
C GLY A 73 -7.68 16.25 12.90
N ASN A 74 -8.86 15.81 13.29
CA ASN A 74 -9.15 15.32 14.63
C ASN A 74 -8.79 13.86 14.88
N PHE A 75 -8.25 13.19 13.88
CA PHE A 75 -7.79 11.80 13.99
C PHE A 75 -6.28 11.73 13.79
N SER A 76 -5.69 10.65 14.26
CA SER A 76 -4.26 10.40 14.11
C SER A 76 -3.96 8.94 13.78
N ILE A 77 -2.99 8.74 12.89
CA ILE A 77 -2.28 7.47 12.72
C ILE A 77 -1.06 7.56 13.64
N ARG A 78 -1.07 6.76 14.71
CA ARG A 78 -0.02 6.75 15.72
C ARG A 78 0.79 5.47 15.61
N LEU A 79 2.11 5.60 15.46
CA LEU A 79 3.05 4.49 15.49
C LEU A 79 3.54 4.32 16.94
N VAL A 80 3.44 3.11 17.46
CA VAL A 80 3.85 2.83 18.84
C VAL A 80 4.83 1.65 18.89
N ASP A 81 5.72 1.68 19.89
CA ASP A 81 6.66 0.60 20.17
C ASP A 81 6.00 -0.56 20.96
N GLY A 82 6.82 -1.56 21.35
CA GLY A 82 6.37 -2.72 22.12
C GLY A 82 5.92 -2.39 23.55
N ALA A 83 6.35 -1.28 24.11
CA ALA A 83 5.91 -0.78 25.42
C ALA A 83 4.65 0.11 25.31
N GLY A 84 4.18 0.40 24.09
CA GLY A 84 3.04 1.26 23.83
C GLY A 84 3.39 2.75 23.78
N ALA A 85 4.68 3.12 23.87
CA ALA A 85 5.12 4.50 23.72
C ALA A 85 4.98 4.98 22.28
N THR A 86 4.59 6.24 22.09
CA THR A 86 4.39 6.84 20.79
C THR A 86 5.75 7.18 20.15
N LEU A 87 6.02 6.57 19.00
CA LEU A 87 7.20 6.86 18.17
C LEU A 87 6.94 7.99 17.18
N ALA A 88 5.72 8.04 16.63
CA ALA A 88 5.29 9.09 15.71
C ALA A 88 3.77 9.25 15.75
N ASP A 89 3.32 10.45 15.42
CA ASP A 89 1.90 10.84 15.44
C ASP A 89 1.58 11.68 14.20
N TYR A 90 0.62 11.22 13.37
CA TYR A 90 0.30 11.80 12.09
C TYR A 90 -1.18 12.16 12.03
N SER A 91 -1.51 13.42 12.31
CA SER A 91 -2.90 13.89 12.25
C SER A 91 -3.48 13.82 10.84
N PHE A 92 -4.78 13.53 10.76
CA PHE A 92 -5.52 13.53 9.50
C PHE A 92 -7.00 13.85 9.71
N ALA A 93 -7.65 14.28 8.63
CA ALA A 93 -9.09 14.40 8.52
C ALA A 93 -9.61 13.31 7.57
N PRO A 94 -10.51 12.42 8.02
CA PRO A 94 -11.14 11.46 7.13
C PRO A 94 -12.14 12.15 6.22
N VAL A 95 -12.43 11.53 5.08
CA VAL A 95 -13.36 12.03 4.08
C VAL A 95 -14.66 11.22 4.18
N ALA A 96 -15.80 11.90 4.15
CA ALA A 96 -17.10 11.23 4.06
C ALA A 96 -17.13 10.39 2.77
N MET A 97 -17.29 9.10 2.92
CA MET A 97 -17.51 8.19 1.78
C MET A 97 -18.99 8.24 1.46
N GLY A 98 -19.34 8.91 0.35
CA GLY A 98 -20.70 8.90 -0.14
C GLY A 98 -21.08 7.48 -0.56
N ASP A 99 -22.24 7.01 -0.15
CA ASP A 99 -22.85 5.79 -0.64
C ASP A 99 -23.25 5.99 -2.11
N ALA A 100 -22.32 5.69 -3.02
CA ALA A 100 -22.63 5.60 -4.43
C ALA A 100 -23.56 4.38 -4.64
N GLY A 101 -24.85 4.56 -4.43
CA GLY A 101 -25.86 3.54 -4.75
C GLY A 101 -26.87 3.17 -3.66
N LEU A 102 -26.73 3.66 -2.43
CA LEU A 102 -27.79 3.45 -1.43
C LEU A 102 -28.86 4.54 -1.48
N PRO A 103 -30.14 4.22 -1.23
CA PRO A 103 -31.19 5.22 -1.13
C PRO A 103 -30.84 6.28 -0.09
N ARG A 104 -30.97 7.55 -0.45
CA ARG A 104 -30.76 8.68 0.48
C ARG A 104 -31.59 8.46 1.75
N GLY A 105 -30.93 8.34 2.90
CA GLY A 105 -31.58 8.29 4.21
C GLY A 105 -31.30 7.06 5.07
N GLN A 106 -30.51 6.12 4.64
CA GLN A 106 -30.15 4.94 5.45
C GLN A 106 -28.70 5.01 5.91
N GLY A 107 -28.50 5.51 7.12
CA GLY A 107 -27.21 5.48 7.84
C GLY A 107 -26.39 6.77 7.70
N ALA A 108 -25.62 7.09 8.73
CA ALA A 108 -24.61 8.14 8.64
C ALA A 108 -23.47 7.66 7.73
N PRO A 109 -22.91 8.52 6.85
CA PRO A 109 -21.84 8.13 5.93
C PRO A 109 -20.61 7.67 6.73
N SER A 110 -20.02 6.54 6.33
CA SER A 110 -18.72 6.12 6.88
C SER A 110 -17.65 7.14 6.49
N LEU A 111 -16.67 7.31 7.36
CA LEU A 111 -15.56 8.23 7.16
C LEU A 111 -14.34 7.45 6.70
N GLY A 112 -13.99 7.53 5.41
CA GLY A 112 -12.84 6.85 4.84
C GLY A 112 -11.53 7.63 5.01
N PHE A 113 -10.43 6.92 5.12
CA PHE A 113 -9.10 7.50 5.07
C PHE A 113 -8.11 6.60 4.32
N GLY A 114 -7.12 7.24 3.68
CA GLY A 114 -6.02 6.56 3.01
C GLY A 114 -4.81 7.49 3.00
N HIS A 115 -3.80 7.16 3.78
CA HIS A 115 -2.64 8.01 3.97
C HIS A 115 -1.34 7.23 3.90
N ALA A 116 -0.33 7.86 3.32
CA ALA A 116 1.04 7.44 3.45
C ALA A 116 1.70 8.23 4.60
N VAL A 117 2.33 7.52 5.51
CA VAL A 117 3.08 8.10 6.63
C VAL A 117 4.50 7.54 6.66
N PRO A 118 5.52 8.34 7.03
CA PRO A 118 6.85 7.81 7.25
C PRO A 118 6.83 6.69 8.30
N PHE A 119 7.44 5.56 7.96
CA PHE A 119 7.55 4.45 8.91
C PHE A 119 8.75 4.67 9.85
N VAL A 120 8.54 4.45 11.12
CA VAL A 120 9.59 4.58 12.15
C VAL A 120 10.02 3.18 12.59
N SER A 121 11.33 2.93 12.55
CA SER A 121 11.90 1.67 13.05
C SER A 121 11.55 1.47 14.53
N GLY A 122 11.29 0.24 14.93
CA GLY A 122 10.83 -0.09 16.28
C GLY A 122 9.31 -0.07 16.47
N THR A 123 8.54 0.34 15.44
CA THR A 123 7.08 0.26 15.48
C THR A 123 6.63 -1.19 15.68
N ARG A 124 5.74 -1.40 16.67
CA ARG A 124 5.11 -2.69 16.99
C ARG A 124 3.59 -2.66 16.80
N ALA A 125 3.00 -1.48 16.77
CA ALA A 125 1.60 -1.34 16.40
C ALA A 125 1.33 0.00 15.72
N VAL A 126 0.29 0.01 14.90
CA VAL A 126 -0.35 1.20 14.33
C VAL A 126 -1.68 1.38 15.04
N ARG A 127 -1.92 2.56 15.59
CA ARG A 127 -3.18 2.92 16.24
C ARG A 127 -3.88 4.02 15.46
N ILE A 128 -5.17 3.88 15.29
CA ILE A 128 -6.04 4.98 14.86
C ILE A 128 -6.62 5.59 16.11
N VAL A 129 -6.42 6.89 16.28
CA VAL A 129 -6.76 7.61 17.52
C VAL A 129 -7.70 8.77 17.19
N ASP A 130 -8.76 8.94 17.97
CA ASP A 130 -9.59 10.14 17.96
C ASP A 130 -8.99 11.16 18.93
N VAL A 131 -8.27 12.14 18.38
CA VAL A 131 -7.60 13.18 19.18
C VAL A 131 -8.61 14.12 19.83
N ALA A 132 -9.68 14.51 19.13
CA ALA A 132 -10.72 15.37 19.68
C ALA A 132 -11.61 14.64 20.68
N GLY A 133 -11.73 13.32 20.58
CA GLY A 133 -12.42 12.45 21.54
C GLY A 133 -11.56 12.07 22.76
N GLY A 134 -10.64 12.94 23.17
CA GLY A 134 -9.80 12.70 24.37
C GLY A 134 -8.65 11.71 24.15
N GLY A 135 -8.27 11.44 22.92
CA GLY A 135 -7.19 10.51 22.58
C GLY A 135 -7.60 9.03 22.61
N SER A 136 -8.89 8.75 22.43
CA SER A 136 -9.42 7.38 22.40
C SER A 136 -8.83 6.58 21.26
N VAL A 137 -8.35 5.36 21.53
CA VAL A 137 -7.87 4.43 20.52
C VAL A 137 -9.05 3.72 19.87
N LEU A 138 -9.26 3.94 18.59
CA LEU A 138 -10.37 3.40 17.81
C LEU A 138 -10.03 2.05 17.14
N ALA A 139 -8.77 1.85 16.80
CA ALA A 139 -8.25 0.60 16.25
C ALA A 139 -6.78 0.43 16.60
N THR A 140 -6.34 -0.81 16.75
CA THR A 140 -4.93 -1.17 16.87
C THR A 140 -4.62 -2.32 15.93
N LEU A 141 -3.59 -2.14 15.10
CA LEU A 141 -3.07 -3.16 14.19
C LEU A 141 -1.64 -3.50 14.63
N PRO A 142 -1.35 -4.75 14.99
CA PRO A 142 0.02 -5.17 15.30
C PRO A 142 0.92 -5.07 14.05
N VAL A 143 2.16 -4.70 14.26
CA VAL A 143 3.21 -4.70 13.24
C VAL A 143 4.18 -5.80 13.58
N SER A 144 4.41 -6.71 12.64
CA SER A 144 5.38 -7.80 12.76
C SER A 144 6.77 -7.29 13.15
N ALA A 145 7.46 -8.02 14.01
CA ALA A 145 8.82 -7.70 14.43
C ALA A 145 9.83 -7.99 13.34
N SER A 146 9.57 -9.01 12.55
CA SER A 146 10.44 -9.48 11.47
C SER A 146 9.91 -9.05 10.11
N ALA A 147 10.81 -8.81 9.18
CA ALA A 147 10.43 -8.63 7.79
C ALA A 147 10.30 -10.00 7.12
N PRO A 148 9.27 -10.23 6.31
CA PRO A 148 9.19 -11.45 5.53
C PRO A 148 10.35 -11.52 4.53
N VAL A 149 10.83 -12.73 4.29
CA VAL A 149 11.90 -13.01 3.34
C VAL A 149 11.35 -13.81 2.17
N VAL A 150 11.59 -13.35 0.95
CA VAL A 150 11.34 -14.11 -0.28
C VAL A 150 12.67 -14.61 -0.82
N ALA A 151 12.72 -15.90 -1.11
CA ALA A 151 13.90 -16.54 -1.65
C ALA A 151 13.54 -17.48 -2.82
N ASN A 152 14.57 -17.92 -3.56
CA ASN A 152 14.44 -18.91 -4.62
C ASN A 152 13.37 -18.56 -5.67
N VAL A 153 13.29 -17.28 -6.05
CA VAL A 153 12.40 -16.87 -7.13
C VAL A 153 12.94 -17.45 -8.45
N THR A 154 12.17 -18.31 -9.08
CA THR A 154 12.52 -18.96 -10.35
C THR A 154 11.40 -18.80 -11.36
N ALA A 155 11.78 -18.63 -12.62
CA ALA A 155 10.87 -18.68 -13.75
C ALA A 155 11.15 -19.95 -14.55
N GLY A 156 10.11 -20.72 -14.82
CA GLY A 156 10.19 -21.89 -15.67
C GLY A 156 10.21 -21.53 -17.17
N THR A 157 10.09 -22.54 -18.02
CA THR A 157 9.94 -22.32 -19.45
C THR A 157 8.51 -21.93 -19.78
N PRO A 158 8.27 -20.87 -20.58
CA PRO A 158 6.93 -20.54 -21.02
C PRO A 158 6.29 -21.74 -21.77
N ASP A 159 5.03 -22.00 -21.46
CA ASP A 159 4.24 -22.99 -22.21
C ASP A 159 4.01 -22.48 -23.63
N ALA A 160 4.41 -23.28 -24.62
CA ALA A 160 4.35 -22.88 -26.04
C ALA A 160 2.92 -22.75 -26.59
N VAL A 161 1.93 -23.38 -25.95
CA VAL A 161 0.53 -23.37 -26.39
C VAL A 161 -0.25 -22.26 -25.69
N THR A 162 -0.09 -22.10 -24.38
CA THR A 162 -0.86 -21.16 -23.57
C THR A 162 -0.13 -19.83 -23.36
N GLY A 163 1.18 -19.76 -23.59
CA GLY A 163 2.02 -18.60 -23.30
C GLY A 163 2.20 -18.33 -21.81
N LEU A 164 1.76 -19.25 -20.94
CA LEU A 164 1.90 -19.09 -19.49
C LEU A 164 3.34 -19.33 -19.04
N LEU A 165 3.85 -18.43 -18.21
CA LEU A 165 5.15 -18.55 -17.57
C LEU A 165 4.97 -19.03 -16.13
N PRO A 166 5.39 -20.27 -15.78
CA PRO A 166 5.33 -20.73 -14.40
C PRO A 166 6.37 -19.99 -13.56
N LEU A 167 5.95 -19.51 -12.38
CA LEU A 167 6.78 -18.88 -11.40
C LEU A 167 6.73 -19.66 -10.10
N ALA A 168 7.87 -19.84 -9.46
CA ALA A 168 7.97 -20.45 -8.15
C ALA A 168 8.85 -19.59 -7.24
N TRP A 169 8.52 -19.56 -5.96
CA TRP A 169 9.31 -18.90 -4.92
C TRP A 169 9.11 -19.61 -3.59
N THR A 170 10.00 -19.35 -2.67
CA THR A 170 9.83 -19.69 -1.26
C THR A 170 9.76 -18.41 -0.45
N ALA A 171 8.97 -18.43 0.61
CA ALA A 171 8.90 -17.30 1.51
C ALA A 171 8.76 -17.77 2.95
N SER A 172 9.29 -16.97 3.87
CA SER A 172 9.19 -17.20 5.30
C SER A 172 9.03 -15.88 6.04
N ASP A 173 8.35 -15.93 7.17
CA ASP A 173 8.27 -14.86 8.14
C ASP A 173 8.77 -15.36 9.50
N GLY A 174 9.67 -14.59 10.14
CA GLY A 174 10.27 -14.98 11.41
C GLY A 174 9.29 -15.00 12.58
N ASP A 175 8.18 -14.30 12.47
CA ASP A 175 7.13 -14.23 13.48
C ASP A 175 5.97 -15.21 13.20
N GLY A 176 6.03 -15.92 12.06
CA GLY A 176 4.99 -16.87 11.65
C GLY A 176 3.72 -16.21 11.14
N ASP A 177 3.78 -14.94 10.75
CA ASP A 177 2.63 -14.20 10.21
C ASP A 177 2.21 -14.77 8.85
N GLY A 178 0.89 -14.68 8.57
CA GLY A 178 0.37 -15.03 7.24
C GLY A 178 0.91 -14.11 6.17
N LEU A 179 1.52 -14.69 5.14
CA LEU A 179 2.09 -13.94 4.01
C LEU A 179 1.04 -13.72 2.93
N ARG A 180 1.10 -12.55 2.29
CA ARG A 180 0.41 -12.24 1.05
C ARG A 180 1.41 -11.73 0.04
N PHE A 181 1.22 -12.11 -1.23
CA PHE A 181 2.14 -11.75 -2.29
C PHE A 181 1.46 -10.86 -3.33
N ASP A 182 2.17 -9.81 -3.74
CA ASP A 182 1.83 -9.01 -4.91
C ASP A 182 2.85 -9.31 -5.99
N LEU A 183 2.39 -9.79 -7.14
CA LEU A 183 3.22 -10.08 -8.29
C LEU A 183 3.22 -8.88 -9.23
N GLN A 184 4.41 -8.41 -9.58
CA GLN A 184 4.59 -7.25 -10.46
C GLN A 184 5.65 -7.53 -11.52
N VAL A 185 5.46 -7.01 -12.72
CA VAL A 185 6.51 -6.89 -13.73
C VAL A 185 7.15 -5.52 -13.62
N VAL A 186 8.44 -5.50 -13.39
CA VAL A 186 9.21 -4.25 -13.34
C VAL A 186 9.94 -4.07 -14.66
N ARG A 187 9.71 -2.93 -15.31
CA ARG A 187 10.33 -2.51 -16.56
C ARG A 187 11.16 -1.24 -16.35
N ASP A 188 11.98 -0.92 -17.34
CA ASP A 188 12.72 0.35 -17.40
C ASP A 188 13.58 0.60 -16.14
N ASN A 189 14.36 -0.41 -15.71
CA ASN A 189 15.24 -0.35 -14.55
C ASN A 189 14.52 0.07 -13.25
N GLY A 190 13.29 -0.38 -13.06
CA GLY A 190 12.51 -0.10 -11.86
C GLY A 190 11.57 1.09 -11.96
N ASN A 191 11.58 1.84 -13.06
CA ASN A 191 10.75 3.03 -13.22
C ASN A 191 9.25 2.74 -13.50
N ARG A 192 8.94 1.53 -13.94
CA ARG A 192 7.57 1.09 -14.22
C ARG A 192 7.31 -0.27 -13.61
N ALA A 193 6.46 -0.31 -12.61
CA ALA A 193 5.91 -1.54 -12.06
C ALA A 193 4.48 -1.74 -12.58
N LEU A 194 4.21 -2.88 -13.17
CA LEU A 194 2.88 -3.28 -13.61
C LEU A 194 2.41 -4.42 -12.70
N PRO A 195 1.35 -4.21 -11.90
CA PRO A 195 0.80 -5.29 -11.11
C PRO A 195 0.23 -6.36 -12.02
N LEU A 196 0.56 -7.62 -11.76
CA LEU A 196 0.01 -8.78 -12.45
C LEU A 196 -1.08 -9.43 -11.61
N GLN A 197 -0.83 -9.60 -10.32
CA GLN A 197 -1.74 -10.22 -9.39
C GLN A 197 -1.46 -9.76 -7.97
N SER A 198 -2.50 -9.60 -7.16
CA SER A 198 -2.40 -9.19 -5.76
C SER A 198 -3.13 -10.16 -4.86
N GLY A 199 -2.62 -10.34 -3.63
CA GLY A 199 -3.29 -11.11 -2.59
C GLY A 199 -3.20 -12.63 -2.75
N LEU A 200 -2.13 -13.12 -3.39
CA LEU A 200 -1.79 -14.54 -3.48
C LEU A 200 -1.48 -15.13 -2.11
#